data_b09fe4c01d87f89bd0be7b0e917ac0a4
#
_entry.id   b09fe4c01d87f89bd0be7b0e917ac0a4
#
_cell.length_a   1.000
_cell.length_b   1.000
_cell.length_c   1.000
_cell.angle_alpha   90.00
_cell.angle_beta   90.00
_cell.angle_gamma   90.00
#
_symmetry.space_group_name_H-M   'P 1'
#
loop_
_entity.id
_entity.type
_entity.pdbx_description
1 polymer ?
#
loop_
_entity_poly.entity_id
_entity_poly.type
_entity_poly.pdbx_seq_one_letter_code
_entity_poly.pdbx_strand_id
1 'polypeptide(L)'
;KCIRNCPVKSISFSANQAQIVEDECILCGMCFVACPQNAKIIRDDVYKAKELLSGDSEVYVSLAPSFIANYDVSFTAMKKALMSLGFAGVEETAVGAAIVKDEYDRIVDGEKQDVVISTCCHTVNLLVQKHFPDVIPYLAKVVSPMQAHCTKLKKEHPGAKTVFIGPCISKKAEAEEYPGTVDCVLTFEELSGWLAETDTVLAQEPDDDGVEKGKTRFFPTSGGILKTMLCDNDDYTYMSIDGMSSCIHAVKDIEKGNIHHCFIEMSACPGSCIGGPAMEKNHR
;
A
#
# COMPACT_ATOMS: atom_id res chain seq x y z
N LYS A 1 -9.55 22.03 9.28
CA LYS A 1 -9.74 21.28 8.04
C LYS A 1 -9.78 19.75 8.27
N CYS A 2 -8.85 19.17 9.07
CA CYS A 2 -8.74 17.73 9.28
C CYS A 2 -10.07 17.04 9.66
N ILE A 3 -10.84 17.58 10.61
CA ILE A 3 -12.13 17.05 11.05
C ILE A 3 -13.12 16.91 9.86
N ARG A 4 -13.18 17.94 8.99
CA ARG A 4 -14.07 17.93 7.82
C ARG A 4 -13.65 16.88 6.76
N ASN A 5 -12.35 16.67 6.62
CA ASN A 5 -11.79 15.76 5.62
C ASN A 5 -11.67 14.31 6.14
N CYS A 6 -11.96 14.05 7.42
CA CYS A 6 -11.98 12.70 7.92
C CYS A 6 -13.23 11.97 7.40
N PRO A 7 -13.08 10.93 6.55
CA PRO A 7 -14.22 10.25 5.93
C PRO A 7 -15.06 9.46 6.95
N VAL A 8 -14.41 8.93 7.98
CA VAL A 8 -15.03 8.13 9.06
C VAL A 8 -15.29 8.92 10.34
N LYS A 9 -15.00 10.25 10.33
CA LYS A 9 -15.22 11.15 11.48
C LYS A 9 -14.45 10.79 12.76
N SER A 10 -13.36 10.07 12.67
CA SER A 10 -12.51 9.64 13.77
C SER A 10 -11.59 10.74 14.33
N ILE A 11 -11.98 12.00 14.21
CA ILE A 11 -11.22 13.15 14.78
C ILE A 11 -12.14 13.94 15.68
N SER A 12 -11.89 13.90 16.97
CA SER A 12 -12.55 14.70 17.99
C SER A 12 -11.84 16.05 18.19
N PHE A 13 -12.52 17.00 18.83
CA PHE A 13 -11.93 18.27 19.23
C PHE A 13 -12.07 18.41 20.75
N SER A 14 -10.96 18.33 21.45
CA SER A 14 -10.93 18.48 22.91
C SER A 14 -9.67 19.26 23.33
N ALA A 15 -9.75 19.98 24.44
CA ALA A 15 -8.64 20.79 24.96
C ALA A 15 -8.00 21.72 23.90
N ASN A 16 -8.83 22.33 23.03
CA ASN A 16 -8.43 23.20 21.91
C ASN A 16 -7.54 22.52 20.85
N GLN A 17 -7.54 21.19 20.78
CA GLN A 17 -6.77 20.43 19.80
C GLN A 17 -7.62 19.37 19.10
N ALA A 18 -7.29 19.09 17.84
CA ALA A 18 -7.87 17.99 17.07
C ALA A 18 -7.09 16.70 17.40
N GLN A 19 -7.79 15.73 17.99
CA GLN A 19 -7.23 14.45 18.41
C GLN A 19 -7.80 13.32 17.54
N ILE A 20 -6.96 12.38 17.13
CA ILE A 20 -7.37 11.19 16.39
C ILE A 20 -7.88 10.15 17.39
N VAL A 21 -9.06 9.62 17.14
CA VAL A 21 -9.60 8.46 17.85
C VAL A 21 -9.04 7.21 17.17
N GLU A 22 -8.06 6.57 17.78
CA GLU A 22 -7.26 5.49 17.15
C GLU A 22 -8.12 4.28 16.79
N ASP A 23 -9.03 3.89 17.66
CA ASP A 23 -9.91 2.73 17.44
C ASP A 23 -10.83 2.92 16.22
N GLU A 24 -11.16 4.15 15.86
CA GLU A 24 -12.00 4.48 14.69
C GLU A 24 -11.17 4.85 13.46
N CYS A 25 -9.89 5.18 13.63
CA CYS A 25 -9.05 5.66 12.56
C CYS A 25 -8.69 4.53 11.58
N ILE A 26 -8.87 4.80 10.28
CA ILE A 26 -8.54 3.89 9.18
C ILE A 26 -7.21 4.18 8.49
N LEU A 27 -6.40 5.06 9.05
CA LEU A 27 -5.06 5.43 8.58
C LEU A 27 -4.99 5.88 7.10
N CYS A 28 -6.05 6.52 6.59
CA CYS A 28 -6.13 6.98 5.20
C CYS A 28 -5.24 8.20 4.88
N GLY A 29 -4.69 8.89 5.88
CA GLY A 29 -3.83 10.05 5.69
C GLY A 29 -4.51 11.34 5.21
N MET A 30 -5.82 11.37 4.97
CA MET A 30 -6.50 12.59 4.47
C MET A 30 -6.38 13.78 5.42
N CYS A 31 -6.32 13.56 6.73
CA CYS A 31 -6.10 14.61 7.71
C CYS A 31 -4.68 15.19 7.66
N PHE A 32 -3.70 14.38 7.30
CA PHE A 32 -2.31 14.76 7.08
C PHE A 32 -2.20 15.65 5.84
N VAL A 33 -2.63 15.15 4.67
CA VAL A 33 -2.60 15.92 3.39
C VAL A 33 -3.41 17.22 3.47
N ALA A 34 -4.57 17.21 4.15
CA ALA A 34 -5.43 18.40 4.24
C ALA A 34 -4.99 19.44 5.26
N CYS A 35 -3.96 19.20 6.05
CA CYS A 35 -3.56 20.08 7.14
C CYS A 35 -2.71 21.27 6.62
N PRO A 36 -3.20 22.51 6.63
CA PRO A 36 -2.44 23.65 6.13
C PRO A 36 -1.32 24.10 7.08
N GLN A 37 -1.31 23.56 8.30
CA GLN A 37 -0.33 23.88 9.34
C GLN A 37 0.69 22.76 9.53
N ASN A 38 0.62 21.69 8.74
CA ASN A 38 1.45 20.49 8.88
C ASN A 38 1.48 19.93 10.32
N ALA A 39 0.37 20.10 11.06
CA ALA A 39 0.26 19.69 12.47
C ALA A 39 0.00 18.19 12.67
N LYS A 40 -0.11 17.44 11.60
CA LYS A 40 -0.17 15.98 11.59
C LYS A 40 1.11 15.46 10.99
N ILE A 41 1.76 14.58 11.70
CA ILE A 41 3.00 13.94 11.28
C ILE A 41 2.77 12.44 11.09
N ILE A 42 3.50 11.83 10.18
CA ILE A 42 3.64 10.38 10.05
C ILE A 42 4.75 9.96 11.00
N ARG A 43 4.62 8.82 11.64
CA ARG A 43 5.70 8.25 12.45
C ARG A 43 6.92 8.02 11.56
N ASP A 44 8.06 8.48 11.99
CA ASP A 44 9.34 8.27 11.31
C ASP A 44 9.96 6.95 11.77
N ASP A 45 10.16 6.02 10.84
CA ASP A 45 10.78 4.72 11.08
C ASP A 45 12.16 4.58 10.39
N VAL A 46 12.77 5.68 9.88
CA VAL A 46 14.11 5.67 9.28
C VAL A 46 15.14 5.15 10.27
N TYR A 47 15.04 5.53 11.55
CA TYR A 47 15.93 5.03 12.60
C TYR A 47 15.88 3.49 12.70
N LYS A 48 14.69 2.89 12.57
CA LYS A 48 14.48 1.44 12.63
C LYS A 48 15.12 0.75 11.41
N ALA A 49 15.01 1.34 10.22
CA ALA A 49 15.68 0.82 9.04
C ALA A 49 17.22 0.90 9.18
N LYS A 50 17.75 2.01 9.71
CA LYS A 50 19.19 2.17 10.01
C LYS A 50 19.66 1.14 11.05
N GLU A 51 18.87 0.86 12.07
CA GLU A 51 19.15 -0.18 13.06
C GLU A 51 19.21 -1.58 12.42
N LEU A 52 18.28 -1.92 11.54
CA LEU A 52 18.31 -3.18 10.80
C LEU A 52 19.58 -3.31 9.94
N LEU A 53 19.99 -2.24 9.27
CA LEU A 53 21.20 -2.21 8.44
C LEU A 53 22.51 -2.30 9.25
N SER A 54 22.49 -1.89 10.52
CA SER A 54 23.65 -1.99 11.41
C SER A 54 23.78 -3.37 12.07
N GLY A 55 22.80 -4.24 11.91
CA GLY A 55 22.81 -5.61 12.43
C GLY A 55 23.55 -6.59 11.53
N ASP A 56 23.60 -7.86 11.97
CA ASP A 56 24.32 -8.92 11.23
C ASP A 56 23.52 -9.55 10.08
N SER A 57 22.24 -9.21 9.95
CA SER A 57 21.36 -9.78 8.92
C SER A 57 21.37 -8.93 7.65
N GLU A 58 21.37 -9.57 6.49
CA GLU A 58 21.10 -8.88 5.22
C GLU A 58 19.70 -8.27 5.22
N VAL A 59 19.56 -7.07 4.66
CA VAL A 59 18.28 -6.35 4.58
C VAL A 59 17.89 -6.15 3.14
N TYR A 60 16.71 -6.69 2.77
CA TYR A 60 16.15 -6.60 1.42
C TYR A 60 14.98 -5.62 1.37
N VAL A 61 14.90 -4.89 0.27
CA VAL A 61 13.81 -3.92 0.04
C VAL A 61 12.76 -4.49 -0.89
N SER A 62 11.49 -4.37 -0.46
CA SER A 62 10.32 -4.47 -1.32
C SER A 62 9.86 -3.06 -1.69
N LEU A 63 10.14 -2.63 -2.92
CA LEU A 63 9.87 -1.27 -3.38
C LEU A 63 8.52 -1.21 -4.11
N ALA A 64 7.60 -0.36 -3.66
CA ALA A 64 6.31 -0.17 -4.32
C ALA A 64 6.50 0.42 -5.73
N PRO A 65 5.88 -0.15 -6.79
CA PRO A 65 6.06 0.33 -8.18
C PRO A 65 5.65 1.79 -8.39
N SER A 66 4.84 2.35 -7.49
CA SER A 66 4.48 3.77 -7.48
C SER A 66 5.66 4.72 -7.28
N PHE A 67 6.88 4.21 -6.96
CA PHE A 67 8.09 5.03 -6.85
C PHE A 67 8.37 5.81 -8.14
N ILE A 68 8.08 5.22 -9.31
CA ILE A 68 8.27 5.88 -10.62
C ILE A 68 7.47 7.19 -10.69
N ALA A 69 6.22 7.17 -10.19
CA ALA A 69 5.36 8.37 -10.18
C ALA A 69 5.80 9.43 -9.13
N ASN A 70 6.66 9.05 -8.19
CA ASN A 70 7.16 9.93 -7.14
C ASN A 70 8.52 10.57 -7.50
N TYR A 71 9.45 9.76 -8.01
CA TYR A 71 10.84 10.16 -8.20
C TYR A 71 11.24 10.40 -9.66
N ASP A 72 10.41 9.95 -10.62
CA ASP A 72 10.69 10.04 -12.07
C ASP A 72 12.08 9.48 -12.45
N VAL A 73 12.45 8.35 -11.89
CA VAL A 73 13.71 7.65 -12.14
C VAL A 73 13.47 6.18 -12.49
N SER A 74 14.44 5.54 -13.13
CA SER A 74 14.40 4.10 -13.42
C SER A 74 14.49 3.25 -12.15
N PHE A 75 14.06 1.99 -12.25
CA PHE A 75 14.25 1.03 -11.17
C PHE A 75 15.73 0.79 -10.87
N THR A 76 16.55 0.73 -11.91
CA THR A 76 18.02 0.59 -11.78
C THR A 76 18.63 1.73 -10.98
N ALA A 77 18.26 2.97 -11.25
CA ALA A 77 18.74 4.12 -10.50
C ALA A 77 18.33 4.08 -9.04
N MET A 78 17.06 3.79 -8.77
CA MET A 78 16.56 3.66 -7.40
C MET A 78 17.21 2.49 -6.66
N LYS A 79 17.38 1.34 -7.30
CA LYS A 79 18.08 0.18 -6.73
C LYS A 79 19.51 0.52 -6.32
N LYS A 80 20.28 1.18 -7.20
CA LYS A 80 21.66 1.61 -6.88
C LYS A 80 21.71 2.56 -5.70
N ALA A 81 20.78 3.53 -5.65
CA ALA A 81 20.69 4.47 -4.52
C ALA A 81 20.38 3.74 -3.21
N LEU A 82 19.42 2.83 -3.20
CA LEU A 82 19.09 2.06 -2.01
C LEU A 82 20.22 1.13 -1.58
N MET A 83 20.90 0.47 -2.53
CA MET A 83 22.08 -0.34 -2.22
C MET A 83 23.22 0.50 -1.64
N SER A 84 23.39 1.76 -2.07
CA SER A 84 24.40 2.66 -1.48
C SER A 84 24.08 3.06 -0.03
N LEU A 85 22.82 2.95 0.40
CA LEU A 85 22.42 3.11 1.79
C LEU A 85 22.72 1.87 2.66
N GLY A 86 23.16 0.76 2.05
CA GLY A 86 23.53 -0.48 2.75
C GLY A 86 22.56 -1.65 2.58
N PHE A 87 21.48 -1.51 1.80
CA PHE A 87 20.59 -2.64 1.52
C PHE A 87 21.28 -3.71 0.67
N ALA A 88 21.08 -4.98 1.02
CA ALA A 88 21.69 -6.13 0.32
C ALA A 88 21.05 -6.38 -1.06
N GLY A 89 19.76 -6.06 -1.20
CA GLY A 89 19.06 -6.20 -2.47
C GLY A 89 17.74 -5.42 -2.48
N VAL A 90 17.28 -5.11 -3.69
CA VAL A 90 16.04 -4.36 -3.94
C VAL A 90 15.27 -5.06 -5.04
N GLU A 91 14.01 -5.38 -4.76
CA GLU A 91 13.04 -5.90 -5.72
C GLU A 91 11.76 -5.09 -5.71
N GLU A 92 11.03 -5.08 -6.81
CA GLU A 92 9.72 -4.42 -6.85
C GLU A 92 8.63 -5.28 -6.20
N THR A 93 7.77 -4.63 -5.43
CA THR A 93 6.56 -5.28 -4.86
C THR A 93 5.62 -5.82 -5.96
N ALA A 94 5.85 -5.49 -7.22
CA ALA A 94 5.18 -6.08 -8.38
C ALA A 94 5.26 -7.61 -8.42
N VAL A 95 6.34 -8.20 -7.87
CA VAL A 95 6.49 -9.65 -7.69
C VAL A 95 5.42 -10.19 -6.74
N GLY A 96 5.21 -9.55 -5.61
CA GLY A 96 4.13 -9.89 -4.68
C GLY A 96 2.73 -9.64 -5.26
N ALA A 97 2.60 -8.62 -6.12
CA ALA A 97 1.35 -8.36 -6.84
C ALA A 97 1.00 -9.51 -7.80
N ALA A 98 1.99 -10.13 -8.45
CA ALA A 98 1.75 -11.31 -9.28
C ALA A 98 1.19 -12.49 -8.47
N ILE A 99 1.76 -12.76 -7.29
CA ILE A 99 1.28 -13.81 -6.39
C ILE A 99 -0.17 -13.55 -5.96
N VAL A 100 -0.47 -12.31 -5.57
CA VAL A 100 -1.81 -11.90 -5.14
C VAL A 100 -2.83 -11.97 -6.27
N LYS A 101 -2.44 -11.58 -7.48
CA LYS A 101 -3.27 -11.70 -8.68
C LYS A 101 -3.68 -13.14 -8.94
N ASP A 102 -2.73 -14.09 -8.85
CA ASP A 102 -3.02 -15.51 -9.06
C ASP A 102 -4.03 -16.04 -8.03
N GLU A 103 -3.99 -15.55 -6.79
CA GLU A 103 -5.00 -15.92 -5.78
C GLU A 103 -6.38 -15.31 -6.08
N TYR A 104 -6.44 -14.06 -6.58
CA TYR A 104 -7.72 -13.47 -7.00
C TYR A 104 -8.33 -14.23 -8.18
N ASP A 105 -7.53 -14.60 -9.19
CA ASP A 105 -8.00 -15.41 -10.30
C ASP A 105 -8.60 -16.74 -9.79
N ARG A 106 -7.94 -17.44 -8.85
CA ARG A 106 -8.46 -18.68 -8.25
C ARG A 106 -9.76 -18.50 -7.46
N ILE A 107 -9.93 -17.35 -6.76
CA ILE A 107 -11.16 -17.08 -6.02
C ILE A 107 -12.33 -16.90 -6.99
N VAL A 108 -12.12 -16.15 -8.06
CA VAL A 108 -13.14 -15.86 -9.07
C VAL A 108 -13.47 -17.13 -9.88
N ASP A 109 -12.46 -17.89 -10.30
CA ASP A 109 -12.67 -19.20 -10.98
C ASP A 109 -13.42 -20.21 -10.10
N GLY A 110 -13.23 -20.13 -8.80
CA GLY A 110 -13.85 -21.03 -7.84
C GLY A 110 -15.31 -20.73 -7.53
N GLU A 111 -15.85 -19.57 -7.94
CA GLU A 111 -17.25 -19.12 -7.78
C GLU A 111 -17.82 -19.24 -6.34
N LYS A 112 -16.95 -19.17 -5.33
CA LYS A 112 -17.33 -19.45 -3.94
C LYS A 112 -17.90 -18.24 -3.21
N GLN A 113 -17.73 -17.05 -3.75
CA GLN A 113 -18.17 -15.80 -3.14
C GLN A 113 -18.99 -14.99 -4.16
N ASP A 114 -20.17 -14.54 -3.77
CA ASP A 114 -21.03 -13.68 -4.60
C ASP A 114 -20.38 -12.32 -4.88
N VAL A 115 -19.78 -11.71 -3.85
CA VAL A 115 -19.03 -10.47 -3.97
C VAL A 115 -17.63 -10.69 -3.42
N VAL A 116 -16.60 -10.26 -4.16
CA VAL A 116 -15.20 -10.33 -3.76
C VAL A 116 -14.62 -8.92 -3.74
N ILE A 117 -14.20 -8.43 -2.57
CA ILE A 117 -13.49 -7.16 -2.42
C ILE A 117 -12.00 -7.44 -2.32
N SER A 118 -11.19 -6.79 -3.15
CA SER A 118 -9.73 -6.90 -3.08
C SER A 118 -9.18 -6.39 -1.75
N THR A 119 -8.18 -7.06 -1.18
CA THR A 119 -7.60 -6.76 0.14
C THR A 119 -6.19 -6.13 0.08
N CYS A 120 -5.76 -5.69 -1.10
CA CYS A 120 -4.46 -5.03 -1.28
C CYS A 120 -4.36 -3.72 -0.50
N CYS A 121 -5.46 -2.98 -0.34
CA CYS A 121 -5.51 -1.70 0.36
C CYS A 121 -5.87 -1.90 1.84
N HIS A 122 -4.88 -1.85 2.72
CA HIS A 122 -5.09 -2.01 4.16
C HIS A 122 -6.07 -0.98 4.75
N THR A 123 -6.09 0.25 4.23
CA THR A 123 -7.07 1.28 4.66
C THR A 123 -8.52 0.86 4.37
N VAL A 124 -8.76 0.18 3.25
CA VAL A 124 -10.09 -0.37 2.94
C VAL A 124 -10.42 -1.53 3.88
N ASN A 125 -9.45 -2.39 4.18
CA ASN A 125 -9.64 -3.47 5.15
C ASN A 125 -10.02 -2.90 6.51
N LEU A 126 -9.31 -1.86 7.00
CA LEU A 126 -9.65 -1.17 8.25
C LEU A 126 -11.02 -0.48 8.20
N LEU A 127 -11.41 0.08 7.05
CA LEU A 127 -12.75 0.66 6.87
C LEU A 127 -13.83 -0.40 7.10
N VAL A 128 -13.68 -1.55 6.46
CA VAL A 128 -14.66 -2.66 6.59
C VAL A 128 -14.64 -3.20 8.02
N GLN A 129 -13.48 -3.53 8.55
CA GLN A 129 -13.34 -4.13 9.88
C GLN A 129 -13.89 -3.24 11.01
N LYS A 130 -13.65 -1.91 10.95
CA LYS A 130 -14.00 -0.99 12.03
C LYS A 130 -15.39 -0.38 11.89
N HIS A 131 -15.88 -0.18 10.66
CA HIS A 131 -17.09 0.59 10.41
C HIS A 131 -18.20 -0.18 9.70
N PHE A 132 -17.90 -1.33 9.08
CA PHE A 132 -18.84 -2.15 8.32
C PHE A 132 -18.59 -3.64 8.55
N PRO A 133 -18.68 -4.15 9.80
CA PRO A 133 -18.29 -5.53 10.12
C PRO A 133 -19.10 -6.59 9.37
N ASP A 134 -20.33 -6.30 8.98
CA ASP A 134 -21.18 -7.21 8.19
C ASP A 134 -20.65 -7.44 6.77
N VAL A 135 -19.71 -6.59 6.29
CA VAL A 135 -19.08 -6.69 4.97
C VAL A 135 -17.77 -7.50 5.02
N ILE A 136 -17.24 -7.85 6.21
CA ILE A 136 -16.01 -8.65 6.35
C ILE A 136 -16.06 -9.96 5.53
N PRO A 137 -17.17 -10.72 5.45
CA PRO A 137 -17.21 -11.95 4.66
C PRO A 137 -16.92 -11.78 3.17
N TYR A 138 -17.08 -10.56 2.63
CA TYR A 138 -16.82 -10.25 1.22
C TYR A 138 -15.36 -9.84 0.93
N LEU A 139 -14.54 -9.60 1.96
CA LEU A 139 -13.11 -9.37 1.78
C LEU A 139 -12.44 -10.66 1.30
N ALA A 140 -11.65 -10.57 0.25
CA ALA A 140 -10.84 -11.68 -0.22
C ALA A 140 -9.87 -12.15 0.89
N LYS A 141 -9.75 -13.46 1.09
CA LYS A 141 -8.80 -14.04 2.07
C LYS A 141 -7.40 -14.12 1.47
N VAL A 142 -6.90 -12.99 1.02
CA VAL A 142 -5.60 -12.87 0.35
C VAL A 142 -4.78 -11.80 1.05
N VAL A 143 -3.51 -12.07 1.28
CA VAL A 143 -2.57 -11.10 1.84
C VAL A 143 -2.27 -9.99 0.83
N SER A 144 -1.78 -8.84 1.31
CA SER A 144 -1.39 -7.76 0.39
C SER A 144 -0.11 -8.10 -0.39
N PRO A 145 0.14 -7.42 -1.55
CA PRO A 145 1.39 -7.56 -2.29
C PRO A 145 2.65 -7.34 -1.44
N MET A 146 2.61 -6.41 -0.47
CA MET A 146 3.69 -6.18 0.48
C MET A 146 3.99 -7.45 1.29
N GLN A 147 2.97 -8.05 1.89
CA GLN A 147 3.12 -9.27 2.70
C GLN A 147 3.57 -10.46 1.85
N ALA A 148 2.96 -10.65 0.67
CA ALA A 148 3.32 -11.74 -0.24
C ALA A 148 4.79 -11.65 -0.68
N HIS A 149 5.24 -10.44 -1.06
CA HIS A 149 6.61 -10.24 -1.52
C HIS A 149 7.65 -10.39 -0.40
N CYS A 150 7.41 -9.77 0.76
CA CYS A 150 8.33 -9.92 1.89
C CYS A 150 8.40 -11.37 2.40
N THR A 151 7.29 -12.12 2.32
CA THR A 151 7.29 -13.57 2.61
C THR A 151 8.18 -14.32 1.62
N LYS A 152 8.08 -14.00 0.32
CA LYS A 152 8.94 -14.58 -0.73
C LYS A 152 10.42 -14.25 -0.46
N LEU A 153 10.76 -12.98 -0.23
CA LEU A 153 12.14 -12.57 0.07
C LEU A 153 12.73 -13.33 1.27
N LYS A 154 11.98 -13.48 2.36
CA LYS A 154 12.44 -14.26 3.52
C LYS A 154 12.60 -15.75 3.28
N LYS A 155 11.85 -16.32 2.32
CA LYS A 155 12.04 -17.71 1.89
C LYS A 155 13.29 -17.89 1.03
N GLU A 156 13.59 -16.93 0.16
CA GLU A 156 14.74 -16.96 -0.74
C GLU A 156 16.04 -16.59 -0.01
N HIS A 157 15.95 -15.75 1.03
CA HIS A 157 17.05 -15.30 1.87
C HIS A 157 16.80 -15.61 3.35
N PRO A 158 17.00 -16.87 3.79
CA PRO A 158 16.74 -17.26 5.17
C PRO A 158 17.56 -16.44 6.17
N GLY A 159 16.89 -15.86 7.17
CA GLY A 159 17.49 -14.98 8.16
C GLY A 159 17.55 -13.51 7.78
N ALA A 160 17.23 -13.15 6.53
CA ALA A 160 17.18 -11.76 6.09
C ALA A 160 16.05 -10.97 6.76
N LYS A 161 16.25 -9.66 6.82
CA LYS A 161 15.26 -8.67 7.19
C LYS A 161 14.64 -8.03 5.95
N THR A 162 13.40 -7.57 6.06
CA THR A 162 12.69 -6.95 4.94
C THR A 162 12.20 -5.55 5.29
N VAL A 163 12.42 -4.62 4.37
CA VAL A 163 11.92 -3.26 4.45
C VAL A 163 11.00 -2.99 3.26
N PHE A 164 9.76 -2.63 3.52
CA PHE A 164 8.86 -2.15 2.47
C PHE A 164 8.98 -0.64 2.34
N ILE A 165 9.06 -0.12 1.12
CA ILE A 165 9.10 1.32 0.83
C ILE A 165 7.96 1.67 -0.12
N GLY A 166 7.08 2.62 0.27
CA GLY A 166 5.91 2.97 -0.56
C GLY A 166 5.14 4.21 -0.10
N PRO A 167 4.05 4.57 -0.78
CA PRO A 167 3.32 5.83 -0.56
C PRO A 167 2.29 5.79 0.57
N CYS A 168 2.21 4.68 1.32
CA CYS A 168 1.04 4.36 2.14
C CYS A 168 1.38 4.36 3.64
N ILE A 169 0.62 5.15 4.42
CA ILE A 169 0.79 5.25 5.88
C ILE A 169 0.27 3.98 6.58
N SER A 170 -0.86 3.43 6.11
CA SER A 170 -1.50 2.27 6.76
C SER A 170 -0.67 0.99 6.65
N LYS A 171 0.31 0.93 5.73
CA LYS A 171 1.21 -0.21 5.61
C LYS A 171 2.12 -0.41 6.84
N LYS A 172 2.38 0.66 7.61
CA LYS A 172 3.08 0.57 8.89
C LYS A 172 2.27 -0.26 9.91
N ALA A 173 0.98 0.03 10.03
CA ALA A 173 0.09 -0.73 10.90
C ALA A 173 -0.13 -2.16 10.41
N GLU A 174 -0.26 -2.37 9.09
CA GLU A 174 -0.37 -3.72 8.53
C GLU A 174 0.86 -4.59 8.85
N ALA A 175 2.06 -4.02 8.81
CA ALA A 175 3.28 -4.76 9.18
C ALA A 175 3.31 -5.12 10.68
N GLU A 176 2.71 -4.30 11.54
CA GLU A 176 2.60 -4.56 12.98
C GLU A 176 1.48 -5.57 13.29
N GLU A 177 0.39 -5.55 12.54
CA GLU A 177 -0.73 -6.50 12.67
C GLU A 177 -0.30 -7.93 12.27
N TYR A 178 0.60 -8.06 11.28
CA TYR A 178 1.14 -9.33 10.81
C TYR A 178 2.64 -9.44 11.06
N PRO A 179 3.08 -9.60 12.32
CA PRO A 179 4.50 -9.59 12.67
C PRO A 179 5.27 -10.75 12.04
N GLY A 180 6.55 -10.54 11.82
CA GLY A 180 7.47 -11.57 11.31
C GLY A 180 7.64 -11.60 9.80
N THR A 181 6.79 -10.92 9.02
CA THR A 181 6.92 -10.85 7.56
C THR A 181 7.64 -9.59 7.10
N VAL A 182 7.21 -8.42 7.58
CA VAL A 182 7.81 -7.12 7.23
C VAL A 182 8.44 -6.54 8.49
N ASP A 183 9.75 -6.31 8.47
CA ASP A 183 10.47 -5.84 9.66
C ASP A 183 10.38 -4.30 9.81
N CYS A 184 10.32 -3.56 8.69
CA CYS A 184 10.15 -2.11 8.70
C CYS A 184 9.38 -1.63 7.47
N VAL A 185 8.63 -0.53 7.63
CA VAL A 185 7.93 0.15 6.54
C VAL A 185 8.34 1.60 6.50
N LEU A 186 8.87 2.05 5.37
CA LEU A 186 9.18 3.45 5.09
C LEU A 186 8.19 4.01 4.08
N THR A 187 7.82 5.27 4.27
CA THR A 187 7.11 6.05 3.25
C THR A 187 8.10 6.67 2.27
N PHE A 188 7.60 7.12 1.12
CA PHE A 188 8.44 7.87 0.17
C PHE A 188 8.95 9.18 0.76
N GLU A 189 8.17 9.83 1.63
CA GLU A 189 8.60 11.03 2.36
C GLU A 189 9.82 10.75 3.24
N GLU A 190 9.78 9.66 4.02
CA GLU A 190 10.89 9.21 4.84
C GLU A 190 12.12 8.85 4.00
N LEU A 191 11.93 8.16 2.87
CA LEU A 191 13.02 7.84 1.95
C LEU A 191 13.65 9.11 1.37
N SER A 192 12.83 10.08 0.90
CA SER A 192 13.34 11.36 0.37
C SER A 192 14.17 12.11 1.40
N GLY A 193 13.69 12.16 2.65
CA GLY A 193 14.45 12.76 3.77
C GLY A 193 15.78 12.05 4.01
N TRP A 194 15.79 10.71 3.98
CA TRP A 194 17.02 9.93 4.18
C TRP A 194 18.00 10.09 3.04
N LEU A 195 17.56 10.06 1.78
CA LEU A 195 18.41 10.31 0.62
C LEU A 195 19.06 11.71 0.69
N ALA A 196 18.29 12.72 1.11
CA ALA A 196 18.80 14.09 1.30
C ALA A 196 19.82 14.17 2.45
N GLU A 197 19.58 13.49 3.58
CA GLU A 197 20.50 13.43 4.73
C GLU A 197 21.86 12.83 4.35
N THR A 198 21.87 11.87 3.41
CA THR A 198 23.08 11.14 2.98
C THR A 198 23.69 11.69 1.69
N ASP A 199 23.21 12.80 1.17
CA ASP A 199 23.61 13.37 -0.13
C ASP A 199 23.53 12.34 -1.29
N THR A 200 22.64 11.35 -1.17
CA THR A 200 22.46 10.31 -2.18
C THR A 200 21.65 10.85 -3.36
N VAL A 201 22.29 10.94 -4.52
CA VAL A 201 21.69 11.45 -5.75
C VAL A 201 21.07 10.32 -6.56
N LEU A 202 19.82 10.50 -6.98
CA LEU A 202 19.15 9.61 -7.92
C LEU A 202 19.61 9.94 -9.35
N ALA A 203 20.38 9.03 -9.95
CA ALA A 203 20.89 9.22 -11.29
C ALA A 203 19.77 9.13 -12.33
N GLN A 204 19.85 9.93 -13.40
CA GLN A 204 18.98 9.81 -14.59
C GLN A 204 19.61 8.79 -15.54
N GLU A 205 19.37 7.52 -15.33
CA GLU A 205 19.86 6.42 -16.16
C GLU A 205 18.72 5.49 -16.59
N PRO A 206 18.81 4.81 -17.74
CA PRO A 206 17.80 3.84 -18.16
C PRO A 206 17.82 2.60 -17.25
N ASP A 207 16.76 1.80 -17.30
CA ASP A 207 16.76 0.48 -16.69
C ASP A 207 17.79 -0.43 -17.38
N ASP A 208 18.45 -1.27 -16.59
CA ASP A 208 19.32 -2.33 -17.10
C ASP A 208 18.53 -3.35 -17.94
N ASP A 209 19.21 -4.01 -18.86
CA ASP A 209 18.67 -5.16 -19.60
C ASP A 209 18.28 -6.25 -18.59
N GLY A 210 17.03 -6.68 -18.61
CA GLY A 210 16.49 -7.69 -17.69
C GLY A 210 15.61 -7.16 -16.56
N VAL A 211 15.45 -5.84 -16.41
CA VAL A 211 14.39 -5.30 -15.52
C VAL A 211 13.03 -5.70 -16.07
N GLU A 212 12.35 -6.59 -15.35
CA GLU A 212 11.07 -7.14 -15.78
C GLU A 212 9.98 -6.05 -15.75
N LYS A 213 9.38 -5.77 -16.91
CA LYS A 213 8.31 -4.77 -17.10
C LYS A 213 6.93 -5.43 -17.12
N GLY A 214 6.67 -6.33 -16.18
CA GLY A 214 5.41 -7.07 -16.11
C GLY A 214 4.19 -6.18 -15.85
N LYS A 215 3.01 -6.65 -16.27
CA LYS A 215 1.74 -5.93 -16.08
C LYS A 215 1.42 -5.65 -14.61
N THR A 216 1.93 -6.43 -13.66
CA THR A 216 1.72 -6.25 -12.22
C THR A 216 2.30 -4.96 -11.65
N ARG A 217 3.16 -4.27 -12.39
CA ARG A 217 3.58 -2.88 -12.09
C ARG A 217 2.43 -1.87 -12.14
N PHE A 218 1.31 -2.22 -12.79
CA PHE A 218 0.11 -1.36 -12.84
C PHE A 218 -0.77 -1.45 -11.58
N PHE A 219 -0.52 -2.40 -10.66
CA PHE A 219 -1.30 -2.52 -9.41
C PHE A 219 -1.51 -1.20 -8.65
N PRO A 220 -0.56 -0.26 -8.58
CA PRO A 220 -0.77 1.01 -7.89
C PRO A 220 -1.64 2.02 -8.63
N THR A 221 -2.19 1.69 -9.80
CA THR A 221 -3.09 2.55 -10.57
C THR A 221 -4.54 2.07 -10.48
N SER A 222 -5.51 2.95 -10.72
CA SER A 222 -6.93 2.57 -10.77
C SER A 222 -7.20 1.52 -11.84
N GLY A 223 -7.86 0.44 -11.48
CA GLY A 223 -8.09 -0.71 -12.34
C GLY A 223 -6.83 -1.53 -12.63
N GLY A 224 -5.74 -1.30 -11.88
CA GLY A 224 -4.46 -1.96 -12.10
C GLY A 224 -4.49 -3.45 -11.77
N ILE A 225 -5.24 -3.85 -10.75
CA ILE A 225 -5.45 -5.25 -10.41
C ILE A 225 -6.23 -5.93 -11.55
N LEU A 226 -7.36 -5.36 -11.93
CA LEU A 226 -8.23 -5.91 -13.00
C LEU A 226 -7.49 -6.07 -14.33
N LYS A 227 -6.64 -5.10 -14.70
CA LYS A 227 -5.82 -5.17 -15.93
C LYS A 227 -4.82 -6.33 -15.95
N THR A 228 -4.50 -6.88 -14.81
CA THR A 228 -3.51 -7.96 -14.66
C THR A 228 -4.14 -9.32 -14.47
N MET A 229 -5.38 -9.40 -14.00
CA MET A 229 -6.13 -10.66 -13.87
C MET A 229 -6.28 -11.34 -15.22
N LEU A 230 -6.19 -12.65 -15.22
CA LEU A 230 -6.33 -13.51 -16.39
C LEU A 230 -7.69 -14.18 -16.44
N CYS A 231 -8.36 -14.28 -15.29
CA CYS A 231 -9.70 -14.82 -15.20
C CYS A 231 -10.69 -13.85 -15.84
N ASP A 232 -11.43 -14.35 -16.82
CA ASP A 232 -12.53 -13.66 -17.51
C ASP A 232 -13.79 -14.50 -17.32
N ASN A 233 -14.30 -14.49 -16.08
CA ASN A 233 -15.51 -15.22 -15.73
C ASN A 233 -16.72 -14.32 -16.03
N ASP A 234 -17.49 -14.68 -17.04
CA ASP A 234 -18.68 -13.94 -17.51
C ASP A 234 -19.77 -13.80 -16.45
N ASP A 235 -19.76 -14.65 -15.39
CA ASP A 235 -20.71 -14.56 -14.27
C ASP A 235 -20.38 -13.43 -13.30
N TYR A 236 -19.16 -12.85 -13.38
CA TYR A 236 -18.74 -11.74 -12.53
C TYR A 236 -18.70 -10.41 -13.27
N THR A 237 -19.19 -9.38 -12.61
CA THR A 237 -18.93 -7.98 -13.00
C THR A 237 -17.64 -7.50 -12.33
N TYR A 238 -16.72 -6.92 -13.11
CA TYR A 238 -15.46 -6.40 -12.61
C TYR A 238 -15.52 -4.88 -12.44
N MET A 239 -15.30 -4.40 -11.24
CA MET A 239 -15.36 -2.97 -10.90
C MET A 239 -14.08 -2.49 -10.26
N SER A 240 -13.64 -1.28 -10.63
CA SER A 240 -12.56 -0.57 -9.94
C SER A 240 -13.12 0.67 -9.26
N ILE A 241 -12.93 0.78 -7.96
CA ILE A 241 -13.42 1.86 -7.12
C ILE A 241 -12.25 2.47 -6.38
N ASP A 242 -12.01 3.77 -6.57
CA ASP A 242 -11.01 4.51 -5.83
C ASP A 242 -11.57 5.77 -5.15
N GLY A 243 -10.83 6.21 -4.14
CA GLY A 243 -11.26 7.32 -3.30
C GLY A 243 -12.24 6.90 -2.20
N MET A 244 -11.98 7.37 -0.98
CA MET A 244 -12.67 6.93 0.22
C MET A 244 -14.20 7.14 0.19
N SER A 245 -14.67 8.24 -0.43
CA SER A 245 -16.12 8.48 -0.56
C SER A 245 -16.80 7.40 -1.40
N SER A 246 -16.21 7.04 -2.53
CA SER A 246 -16.73 5.98 -3.42
C SER A 246 -16.66 4.61 -2.73
N CYS A 247 -15.57 4.32 -2.03
CA CYS A 247 -15.44 3.08 -1.24
C CYS A 247 -16.56 2.96 -0.18
N ILE A 248 -16.84 4.02 0.58
CA ILE A 248 -17.91 4.02 1.59
C ILE A 248 -19.28 3.79 0.94
N HIS A 249 -19.57 4.38 -0.22
CA HIS A 249 -20.83 4.16 -0.92
C HIS A 249 -20.96 2.69 -1.38
N ALA A 250 -19.91 2.15 -2.01
CA ALA A 250 -19.91 0.76 -2.46
C ALA A 250 -20.07 -0.23 -1.29
N VAL A 251 -19.37 -0.02 -0.20
CA VAL A 251 -19.48 -0.88 1.01
C VAL A 251 -20.91 -0.84 1.58
N LYS A 252 -21.56 0.33 1.62
CA LYS A 252 -22.97 0.46 2.04
C LYS A 252 -23.94 -0.24 1.09
N ASP A 253 -23.66 -0.25 -0.19
CA ASP A 253 -24.52 -0.95 -1.16
C ASP A 253 -24.33 -2.46 -1.08
N ILE A 254 -23.12 -2.95 -0.78
CA ILE A 254 -22.86 -4.35 -0.47
C ILE A 254 -23.59 -4.76 0.80
N GLU A 255 -23.49 -3.97 1.87
CA GLU A 255 -24.17 -4.21 3.16
C GLU A 255 -25.70 -4.33 3.00
N LYS A 256 -26.29 -3.57 2.07
CA LYS A 256 -27.73 -3.63 1.74
C LYS A 256 -28.09 -4.77 0.79
N GLY A 257 -27.13 -5.52 0.29
CA GLY A 257 -27.38 -6.57 -0.70
C GLY A 257 -27.77 -6.04 -2.08
N ASN A 258 -27.30 -4.86 -2.47
CA ASN A 258 -27.57 -4.26 -3.79
C ASN A 258 -26.56 -4.66 -4.86
N ILE A 259 -25.46 -5.32 -4.48
CA ILE A 259 -24.36 -5.70 -5.36
C ILE A 259 -24.18 -7.21 -5.29
N HIS A 260 -24.18 -7.87 -6.44
CA HIS A 260 -24.06 -9.31 -6.60
C HIS A 260 -23.12 -9.68 -7.73
N HIS A 261 -22.56 -10.89 -7.72
CA HIS A 261 -21.71 -11.48 -8.76
C HIS A 261 -20.63 -10.50 -9.24
N CYS A 262 -19.75 -10.08 -8.30
CA CYS A 262 -18.88 -8.96 -8.58
C CYS A 262 -17.50 -9.13 -7.92
N PHE A 263 -16.44 -8.84 -8.68
CA PHE A 263 -15.10 -8.59 -8.16
C PHE A 263 -14.84 -7.10 -8.13
N ILE A 264 -14.51 -6.56 -6.96
CA ILE A 264 -14.29 -5.13 -6.75
C ILE A 264 -12.83 -4.87 -6.37
N GLU A 265 -12.08 -4.27 -7.28
CA GLU A 265 -10.82 -3.62 -6.94
C GLU A 265 -11.12 -2.34 -6.17
N MET A 266 -10.71 -2.26 -4.89
CA MET A 266 -11.03 -1.13 -4.03
C MET A 266 -9.78 -0.48 -3.44
N SER A 267 -9.65 0.84 -3.62
CA SER A 267 -8.53 1.64 -3.14
C SER A 267 -8.99 2.91 -2.44
N ALA A 268 -8.43 3.20 -1.26
CA ALA A 268 -8.81 4.35 -0.45
C ALA A 268 -8.39 5.70 -1.05
N CYS A 269 -7.30 5.73 -1.80
CA CYS A 269 -6.73 6.95 -2.37
C CYS A 269 -7.28 7.21 -3.77
N PRO A 270 -7.63 8.47 -4.14
CA PRO A 270 -7.97 8.82 -5.51
C PRO A 270 -6.80 8.53 -6.45
N GLY A 271 -7.05 7.81 -7.55
CA GLY A 271 -6.01 7.33 -8.46
C GLY A 271 -5.24 6.12 -7.91
N SER A 272 -5.78 5.42 -6.92
CA SER A 272 -5.14 4.29 -6.23
C SER A 272 -3.83 4.68 -5.51
N CYS A 273 -2.83 3.80 -5.40
CA CYS A 273 -1.63 4.05 -4.60
C CYS A 273 -0.77 5.22 -5.13
N ILE A 274 -0.82 5.55 -6.42
CA ILE A 274 -0.15 6.75 -6.96
C ILE A 274 -0.74 8.07 -6.44
N GLY A 275 -1.92 8.03 -5.83
CA GLY A 275 -2.53 9.13 -5.09
C GLY A 275 -2.30 9.06 -3.59
N GLY A 276 -1.38 8.21 -3.12
CA GLY A 276 -1.12 7.94 -1.71
C GLY A 276 -0.73 9.17 -0.91
N PRO A 277 -1.01 9.18 0.42
CA PRO A 277 -0.81 10.36 1.25
C PRO A 277 0.66 10.76 1.42
N ALA A 278 1.59 9.82 1.28
CA ALA A 278 3.04 10.05 1.41
C ALA A 278 3.77 10.13 0.05
N MET A 279 3.06 10.51 -1.02
CA MET A 279 3.65 10.95 -2.29
C MET A 279 4.08 12.40 -2.19
N GLU A 280 5.27 12.77 -2.67
CA GLU A 280 5.81 14.14 -2.61
C GLU A 280 4.87 15.20 -3.20
N LYS A 281 4.15 14.88 -4.28
CA LYS A 281 3.16 15.76 -4.88
C LYS A 281 2.04 16.21 -3.93
N ASN A 282 1.85 15.51 -2.82
CA ASN A 282 0.88 15.82 -1.79
C ASN A 282 1.46 16.70 -0.67
N HIS A 283 2.78 16.93 -0.67
CA HIS A 283 3.49 17.82 0.23
C HIS A 283 3.67 19.17 -0.45
N ARG A 284 3.06 20.20 0.10
CA ARG A 284 3.16 21.59 -0.37
C ARG A 284 3.64 22.50 0.74
#